data_361b737eac18097075964e5ae5127be8
#
_entry.id   361b737eac18097075964e5ae5127be8
#
_cell.length_a   1.000
_cell.length_b   1.000
_cell.length_c   1.000
_cell.angle_alpha   90.00
_cell.angle_beta   90.00
_cell.angle_gamma   90.00
#
_symmetry.space_group_name_H-M   'P 1'
#
loop_
_entity.id
_entity.type
_entity.pdbx_description
1 polymer ?
#
loop_
_entity_poly.entity_id
_entity_poly.type
_entity_poly.pdbx_seq_one_letter_code
_entity_poly.pdbx_strand_id
1 'polypeptide(L)'
;KVAFRAKPSQFAFAIGNSVTVSNIVVTLSTTASSADFNSPNYISNTFANNVGADVTTVYSGPITFTTSGTVNTTAFEYVINLSTPFLYSKGAGNLLLDITTPDGSTTSGPGSVGYAPVDYASDSPSSPDGAAIAFNGATSASPIGSNSVASVITQFTTTPAPEPATLSMAGVGLVALVARRRRKTA
;
A
#
# COMPACT_ATOMS: atom_id res chain seq x y z
N LYS A 1 4.34 -2.23 -7.37
CA LYS A 1 5.04 -2.65 -6.16
C LYS A 1 4.77 -1.69 -5.01
N VAL A 2 4.88 -2.17 -3.80
CA VAL A 2 4.92 -1.38 -2.57
C VAL A 2 6.31 -1.52 -1.97
N ALA A 3 6.86 -0.43 -1.45
CA ALA A 3 8.16 -0.47 -0.81
C ALA A 3 8.15 0.40 0.45
N PHE A 4 8.93 -0.02 1.45
CA PHE A 4 9.05 0.66 2.72
C PHE A 4 10.50 1.07 2.95
N ARG A 5 10.67 2.19 3.62
CA ARG A 5 11.99 2.63 4.05
C ARG A 5 12.38 1.88 5.31
N ALA A 6 13.57 1.28 5.29
CA ALA A 6 14.14 0.70 6.50
C ALA A 6 14.45 1.82 7.50
N LYS A 7 14.12 1.62 8.79
CA LYS A 7 14.52 2.56 9.84
C LYS A 7 16.00 2.33 10.15
N PRO A 8 16.87 3.33 10.00
CA PRO A 8 18.22 3.27 10.51
C PRO A 8 18.14 3.30 12.03
N SER A 9 17.97 2.17 12.68
CA SER A 9 17.62 2.17 14.07
C SER A 9 18.71 1.63 14.97
N GLN A 10 18.66 2.12 16.19
CA GLN A 10 19.29 1.68 17.42
C GLN A 10 19.06 0.20 17.77
N PHE A 11 18.25 -0.53 17.01
CA PHE A 11 17.92 -1.93 17.23
C PHE A 11 18.49 -2.81 16.12
N ALA A 12 19.64 -3.36 16.38
CA ALA A 12 20.20 -4.67 16.02
C ALA A 12 19.87 -5.30 14.62
N PHE A 13 19.33 -4.58 13.66
CA PHE A 13 19.36 -5.02 12.28
C PHE A 13 20.74 -4.64 11.72
N ALA A 14 21.73 -5.48 12.04
CA ALA A 14 23.07 -5.29 11.50
C ALA A 14 22.99 -5.29 9.97
N ILE A 15 23.81 -4.44 9.40
CA ILE A 15 24.08 -4.33 7.97
C ILE A 15 24.13 -5.73 7.31
N GLY A 16 23.32 -5.92 6.27
CA GLY A 16 23.27 -7.17 5.53
C GLY A 16 22.41 -8.28 6.17
N ASN A 17 21.74 -8.02 7.27
CA ASN A 17 20.82 -8.98 7.86
C ASN A 17 19.50 -9.04 7.07
N SER A 18 18.93 -10.23 7.03
CA SER A 18 17.62 -10.48 6.42
C SER A 18 16.64 -11.04 7.45
N VAL A 19 15.39 -10.68 7.31
CA VAL A 19 14.26 -11.31 8.00
C VAL A 19 13.33 -11.90 6.95
N THR A 20 13.03 -13.16 7.11
CA THR A 20 12.03 -13.84 6.30
C THR A 20 10.78 -14.05 7.15
N VAL A 21 9.64 -13.60 6.62
CA VAL A 21 8.31 -13.93 7.15
C VAL A 21 7.74 -15.01 6.24
N SER A 22 7.34 -16.14 6.83
CA SER A 22 6.92 -17.33 6.05
C SER A 22 5.62 -17.10 5.27
N ASN A 23 4.77 -16.22 5.74
CA ASN A 23 3.55 -15.83 5.03
C ASN A 23 3.09 -14.44 5.47
N ILE A 24 2.83 -13.58 4.50
CA ILE A 24 2.09 -12.32 4.68
C ILE A 24 0.97 -12.25 3.65
N VAL A 25 -0.08 -11.53 3.97
CA VAL A 25 -1.12 -11.14 3.03
C VAL A 25 -1.15 -9.63 2.96
N VAL A 26 -1.10 -9.11 1.74
CA VAL A 26 -1.21 -7.67 1.47
C VAL A 26 -2.47 -7.44 0.67
N THR A 27 -3.32 -6.56 1.18
CA THR A 27 -4.51 -6.11 0.46
C THR A 27 -4.48 -4.62 0.23
N LEU A 28 -5.13 -4.19 -0.83
CA LEU A 28 -5.44 -2.80 -1.13
C LEU A 28 -6.95 -2.63 -1.24
N SER A 29 -7.46 -1.50 -0.78
CA SER A 29 -8.84 -1.12 -0.98
C SER A 29 -9.00 0.40 -1.02
N THR A 30 -10.12 0.86 -1.58
CA THR A 30 -10.54 2.26 -1.47
C THR A 30 -11.42 2.41 -0.23
N THR A 31 -10.99 3.22 0.73
CA THR A 31 -11.66 3.37 2.02
C THR A 31 -12.29 4.76 2.18
N ALA A 32 -13.41 4.81 2.91
CA ALA A 32 -14.00 6.04 3.39
C ALA A 32 -13.31 6.58 4.67
N SER A 33 -12.46 5.78 5.31
CA SER A 33 -11.71 6.20 6.50
C SER A 33 -10.77 7.34 6.17
N SER A 34 -10.68 8.31 7.07
CA SER A 34 -9.84 9.50 6.95
C SER A 34 -8.54 9.32 7.71
N ALA A 35 -7.48 9.87 7.16
CA ALA A 35 -6.22 10.06 7.89
C ALA A 35 -6.24 11.28 8.82
N ASP A 36 -7.17 12.21 8.63
CA ASP A 36 -7.33 13.39 9.48
C ASP A 36 -7.93 13.01 10.82
N PHE A 37 -7.17 13.21 11.89
CA PHE A 37 -7.56 12.91 13.26
C PHE A 37 -8.83 13.65 13.69
N ASN A 38 -9.10 14.83 13.14
CA ASN A 38 -10.29 15.63 13.46
C ASN A 38 -11.52 15.21 12.64
N SER A 39 -11.35 14.29 11.71
CA SER A 39 -12.46 13.79 10.90
C SER A 39 -13.36 12.85 11.71
N PRO A 40 -14.68 12.94 11.56
CA PRO A 40 -15.60 11.97 12.15
C PRO A 40 -15.40 10.55 11.61
N ASN A 41 -14.75 10.43 10.46
CA ASN A 41 -14.40 9.17 9.83
C ASN A 41 -12.92 8.80 10.01
N TYR A 42 -12.25 9.29 11.05
CA TYR A 42 -10.87 8.91 11.33
C TYR A 42 -10.72 7.40 11.38
N ILE A 43 -9.57 6.91 10.94
CA ILE A 43 -9.26 5.48 10.87
C ILE A 43 -9.65 4.75 12.17
N SER A 44 -10.44 3.70 12.04
CA SER A 44 -11.01 2.95 13.18
C SER A 44 -10.00 2.01 13.81
N ASN A 45 -10.09 1.82 15.13
CA ASN A 45 -9.37 0.75 15.83
C ASN A 45 -9.85 -0.66 15.43
N THR A 46 -11.09 -0.79 14.95
CA THR A 46 -11.59 -2.05 14.38
C THR A 46 -11.18 -2.12 12.94
N PHE A 47 -10.25 -3.01 12.62
CA PHE A 47 -9.63 -3.08 11.29
C PHE A 47 -10.65 -3.24 10.14
N ALA A 48 -11.65 -4.11 10.34
CA ALA A 48 -12.67 -4.36 9.33
C ALA A 48 -13.48 -3.10 8.92
N ASN A 49 -13.59 -2.11 9.83
CA ASN A 49 -14.31 -0.88 9.54
C ASN A 49 -13.56 0.06 8.57
N ASN A 50 -12.28 -0.22 8.34
CA ASN A 50 -11.45 0.58 7.45
C ASN A 50 -11.42 0.02 6.03
N VAL A 51 -11.77 -1.25 5.86
CA VAL A 51 -11.65 -1.97 4.58
C VAL A 51 -12.77 -1.56 3.63
N GLY A 52 -12.43 -1.16 2.42
CA GLY A 52 -13.38 -0.82 1.38
C GLY A 52 -13.96 -2.05 0.68
N ALA A 53 -15.08 -1.86 -0.01
CA ALA A 53 -15.80 -2.94 -0.70
C ALA A 53 -15.02 -3.53 -1.90
N ASP A 54 -14.04 -2.80 -2.43
CA ASP A 54 -13.19 -3.18 -3.56
C ASP A 54 -11.90 -3.90 -3.12
N VAL A 55 -11.85 -4.39 -1.87
CA VAL A 55 -10.68 -5.04 -1.31
C VAL A 55 -10.13 -6.13 -2.22
N THR A 56 -8.84 -6.02 -2.53
CA THR A 56 -8.14 -6.92 -3.43
C THR A 56 -6.86 -7.41 -2.76
N THR A 57 -6.67 -8.73 -2.70
CA THR A 57 -5.39 -9.32 -2.31
C THR A 57 -4.39 -9.12 -3.43
N VAL A 58 -3.38 -8.30 -3.17
CA VAL A 58 -2.36 -7.93 -4.15
C VAL A 58 -1.06 -8.71 -3.99
N TYR A 59 -0.88 -9.35 -2.83
CA TYR A 59 0.22 -10.28 -2.56
C TYR A 59 -0.17 -11.26 -1.46
N SER A 60 0.25 -12.51 -1.59
CA SER A 60 0.17 -13.51 -0.51
C SER A 60 1.34 -14.49 -0.66
N GLY A 61 2.07 -14.73 0.43
CA GLY A 61 3.20 -15.66 0.41
C GLY A 61 4.36 -15.22 1.30
N PRO A 62 5.48 -15.93 1.24
CA PRO A 62 6.68 -15.62 2.02
C PRO A 62 7.36 -14.37 1.49
N ILE A 63 7.96 -13.59 2.40
CA ILE A 63 8.76 -12.43 2.02
C ILE A 63 10.05 -12.36 2.82
N THR A 64 11.12 -11.95 2.16
CA THR A 64 12.39 -11.68 2.81
C THR A 64 12.74 -10.20 2.66
N PHE A 65 12.94 -9.54 3.77
CA PHE A 65 13.43 -8.17 3.82
C PHE A 65 14.92 -8.20 4.16
N THR A 66 15.71 -7.50 3.37
CA THR A 66 17.16 -7.41 3.56
C THR A 66 17.56 -5.94 3.66
N THR A 67 18.41 -5.60 4.61
CA THR A 67 19.00 -4.27 4.72
C THR A 67 20.30 -4.21 3.93
N SER A 68 20.48 -3.19 3.10
CA SER A 68 21.71 -3.00 2.29
C SER A 68 22.92 -2.56 3.12
N GLY A 69 22.69 -2.16 4.33
CA GLY A 69 23.74 -1.86 5.27
C GLY A 69 24.26 -0.44 5.31
N THR A 70 23.63 0.50 4.70
CA THR A 70 23.96 1.91 4.85
C THR A 70 23.02 2.55 5.88
N VAL A 71 23.59 3.04 6.98
CA VAL A 71 22.89 3.58 8.15
C VAL A 71 22.08 4.85 7.85
N ASN A 72 22.12 5.35 6.63
CA ASN A 72 21.51 6.61 6.25
C ASN A 72 20.70 6.47 4.97
N THR A 73 19.72 5.58 4.97
CA THR A 73 19.00 5.27 3.77
C THR A 73 17.74 6.12 3.64
N THR A 74 17.74 6.96 2.62
CA THR A 74 16.51 7.44 2.01
C THR A 74 15.91 6.38 1.07
N ALA A 75 16.56 5.22 0.95
CA ALA A 75 16.19 4.16 0.03
C ALA A 75 15.02 3.33 0.57
N PHE A 76 14.11 2.99 -0.33
CA PHE A 76 13.00 2.07 -0.06
C PHE A 76 13.47 0.64 -0.34
N GLU A 77 14.06 0.00 0.68
CA GLU A 77 14.73 -1.30 0.54
C GLU A 77 13.80 -2.49 0.73
N TYR A 78 12.75 -2.34 1.53
CA TYR A 78 11.80 -3.40 1.78
C TYR A 78 10.73 -3.40 0.69
N VAL A 79 10.92 -4.22 -0.33
CA VAL A 79 10.09 -4.23 -1.53
C VAL A 79 9.17 -5.43 -1.54
N ILE A 80 7.86 -5.18 -1.70
CA ILE A 80 6.85 -6.19 -1.98
C ILE A 80 6.43 -6.05 -3.46
N ASN A 81 6.74 -7.05 -4.26
CA ASN A 81 6.28 -7.11 -5.64
C ASN A 81 4.85 -7.64 -5.68
N LEU A 82 3.91 -6.81 -6.05
CA LEU A 82 2.50 -7.18 -6.11
C LEU A 82 2.27 -8.15 -7.28
N SER A 83 1.53 -9.21 -7.02
CA SER A 83 1.15 -10.22 -8.03
C SER A 83 -0.13 -9.84 -8.79
N THR A 84 -0.97 -9.01 -8.17
CA THR A 84 -2.24 -8.56 -8.73
C THR A 84 -2.25 -7.03 -8.77
N PRO A 85 -2.62 -6.40 -9.89
CA PRO A 85 -2.79 -4.96 -9.96
C PRO A 85 -4.03 -4.52 -9.20
N PHE A 86 -3.98 -3.32 -8.63
CA PHE A 86 -5.13 -2.64 -8.02
C PHE A 86 -5.38 -1.31 -8.73
N LEU A 87 -6.61 -1.10 -9.16
CA LEU A 87 -7.01 0.16 -9.80
C LEU A 87 -7.52 1.13 -8.74
N TYR A 88 -6.71 2.13 -8.44
CA TYR A 88 -7.07 3.17 -7.48
C TYR A 88 -7.58 4.43 -8.18
N SER A 89 -8.70 4.96 -7.70
CA SER A 89 -9.25 6.25 -8.09
C SER A 89 -9.33 7.18 -6.89
N LYS A 90 -8.55 8.25 -6.89
CA LYS A 90 -8.54 9.25 -5.80
C LYS A 90 -9.92 9.85 -5.53
N GLY A 91 -10.78 9.93 -6.54
CA GLY A 91 -12.15 10.47 -6.39
C GLY A 91 -13.11 9.54 -5.64
N ALA A 92 -12.76 8.26 -5.47
CA ALA A 92 -13.60 7.27 -4.80
C ALA A 92 -13.34 7.17 -3.28
N GLY A 93 -12.21 7.69 -2.80
CA GLY A 93 -11.83 7.64 -1.38
C GLY A 93 -10.33 7.59 -1.18
N ASN A 94 -9.91 7.29 0.03
CA ASN A 94 -8.50 7.12 0.38
C ASN A 94 -8.00 5.72 0.03
N LEU A 95 -6.70 5.58 -0.21
CA LEU A 95 -6.07 4.28 -0.42
C LEU A 95 -5.74 3.65 0.94
N LEU A 96 -6.29 2.48 1.21
CA LEU A 96 -5.91 1.64 2.34
C LEU A 96 -4.93 0.56 1.88
N LEU A 97 -3.80 0.48 2.54
CA LEU A 97 -2.85 -0.63 2.48
C LEU A 97 -2.98 -1.42 3.79
N ASP A 98 -3.36 -2.67 3.69
CA ASP A 98 -3.45 -3.58 4.84
C ASP A 98 -2.44 -4.72 4.67
N ILE A 99 -1.66 -4.98 5.72
CA ILE A 99 -0.66 -6.05 5.76
C ILE A 99 -0.92 -6.89 6.98
N THR A 100 -1.21 -8.14 6.76
CA THR A 100 -1.46 -9.12 7.82
C THR A 100 -0.49 -10.29 7.74
N THR A 101 -0.17 -10.84 8.90
CA THR A 101 0.54 -12.11 9.03
C THR A 101 -0.46 -13.16 9.53
N PRO A 102 -0.91 -14.08 8.66
CA PRO A 102 -1.86 -15.12 9.05
C PRO A 102 -1.33 -15.97 10.21
N ASP A 103 -2.25 -16.57 10.97
CA ASP A 103 -1.91 -17.49 12.06
C ASP A 103 -1.00 -18.61 11.56
N GLY A 104 0.00 -18.97 12.35
CA GLY A 104 1.02 -19.93 11.99
C GLY A 104 2.17 -19.36 11.15
N SER A 105 2.15 -18.09 10.79
CA SER A 105 3.30 -17.44 10.16
C SER A 105 4.48 -17.40 11.14
N THR A 106 5.67 -17.67 10.62
CA THR A 106 6.92 -17.66 11.39
C THR A 106 7.86 -16.61 10.82
N THR A 107 8.70 -16.06 11.68
CA THR A 107 9.81 -15.20 11.28
C THR A 107 11.13 -15.92 11.51
N SER A 108 12.04 -15.80 10.57
CA SER A 108 13.38 -16.40 10.64
C SER A 108 14.42 -15.44 10.05
N GLY A 109 15.68 -15.64 10.45
CA GLY A 109 16.82 -14.86 9.96
C GLY A 109 17.77 -14.43 11.07
N PRO A 110 19.01 -14.04 10.73
CA PRO A 110 20.03 -13.69 11.71
C PRO A 110 19.71 -12.43 12.53
N GLY A 111 18.70 -11.70 12.17
CA GLY A 111 18.20 -10.53 12.90
C GLY A 111 16.90 -10.80 13.68
N SER A 112 16.62 -12.02 14.09
CA SER A 112 15.34 -12.50 14.62
C SER A 112 14.90 -11.81 15.93
N VAL A 113 14.77 -10.52 15.93
CA VAL A 113 13.97 -9.77 16.90
C VAL A 113 12.49 -9.77 16.53
N GLY A 114 12.08 -10.62 15.60
CA GLY A 114 10.68 -10.85 15.25
C GLY A 114 10.01 -9.80 14.35
N TYR A 115 10.72 -8.77 13.92
CA TYR A 115 10.17 -7.73 13.04
C TYR A 115 11.24 -7.05 12.16
N ALA A 116 10.83 -6.60 11.00
CA ALA A 116 11.62 -5.72 10.15
C ALA A 116 11.32 -4.26 10.54
N PRO A 117 12.29 -3.51 11.05
CA PRO A 117 12.05 -2.13 11.45
C PRO A 117 11.82 -1.27 10.21
N VAL A 118 10.62 -0.73 10.09
CA VAL A 118 10.25 0.26 9.07
C VAL A 118 10.34 1.67 9.65
N ASP A 119 10.74 2.61 8.81
CA ASP A 119 10.74 4.01 9.18
C ASP A 119 9.33 4.59 9.15
N TYR A 120 9.06 5.51 10.05
CA TYR A 120 7.76 6.13 10.16
C TYR A 120 7.89 7.65 10.34
N ALA A 121 6.95 8.39 9.82
CA ALA A 121 6.73 9.78 10.15
C ALA A 121 5.73 9.84 11.31
N SER A 122 6.04 10.60 12.35
CA SER A 122 5.07 10.91 13.38
C SER A 122 4.53 12.30 13.13
N ASP A 123 3.23 12.40 13.01
CA ASP A 123 2.56 13.67 12.82
C ASP A 123 2.03 14.23 14.12
N SER A 124 1.73 15.52 14.10
CA SER A 124 0.95 16.16 15.15
C SER A 124 -0.53 16.11 14.77
N PRO A 125 -1.45 15.84 15.70
CA PRO A 125 -2.88 15.95 15.44
C PRO A 125 -3.31 17.33 14.88
N SER A 126 -2.48 18.34 15.08
CA SER A 126 -2.72 19.71 14.59
C SER A 126 -2.17 19.98 13.18
N SER A 127 -1.43 19.04 12.59
CA SER A 127 -0.84 19.20 11.25
C SER A 127 -0.80 17.83 10.55
N PRO A 128 -1.96 17.29 10.11
CA PRO A 128 -2.04 15.97 9.50
C PRO A 128 -1.34 15.98 8.15
N ASP A 129 -0.44 15.01 7.93
CA ASP A 129 0.25 14.79 6.65
C ASP A 129 -0.63 14.04 5.62
N GLY A 130 -1.85 13.70 6.01
CA GLY A 130 -2.76 12.93 5.18
C GLY A 130 -2.53 11.41 5.24
N ALA A 131 -1.80 10.93 6.25
CA ALA A 131 -1.61 9.50 6.47
C ALA A 131 -1.89 9.14 7.94
N ALA A 132 -2.45 7.96 8.17
CA ALA A 132 -2.69 7.41 9.50
C ALA A 132 -2.52 5.90 9.48
N ILE A 133 -2.29 5.31 10.63
CA ILE A 133 -2.12 3.87 10.79
C ILE A 133 -3.06 3.33 11.87
N ALA A 134 -3.64 2.16 11.60
CA ALA A 134 -4.20 1.30 12.63
C ALA A 134 -3.35 0.02 12.69
N PHE A 135 -2.93 -0.38 13.88
CA PHE A 135 -2.00 -1.48 14.05
C PHE A 135 -2.32 -2.32 15.28
N ASN A 136 -1.90 -3.59 15.24
CA ASN A 136 -1.90 -4.47 16.40
C ASN A 136 -0.46 -4.95 16.66
N GLY A 137 0.02 -4.72 17.86
CA GLY A 137 1.42 -4.96 18.19
C GLY A 137 1.76 -6.41 18.60
N ALA A 138 0.79 -7.31 18.74
CA ALA A 138 1.10 -8.57 19.40
C ALA A 138 0.60 -9.85 18.73
N THR A 139 -0.57 -9.86 18.09
CA THR A 139 -1.09 -11.05 17.42
C THR A 139 -2.03 -10.68 16.28
N SER A 140 -1.92 -11.40 15.16
CA SER A 140 -2.79 -11.24 14.00
C SER A 140 -4.27 -11.59 14.26
N ALA A 141 -4.54 -12.26 15.35
CA ALA A 141 -5.88 -12.74 15.70
C ALA A 141 -6.80 -11.67 16.32
N SER A 142 -6.28 -10.52 16.72
CA SER A 142 -7.14 -9.48 17.30
C SER A 142 -7.80 -8.63 16.19
N PRO A 143 -9.12 -8.56 16.14
CA PRO A 143 -9.83 -7.70 15.20
C PRO A 143 -9.74 -6.20 15.57
N ILE A 144 -9.18 -5.89 16.74
CA ILE A 144 -9.09 -4.55 17.29
C ILE A 144 -7.63 -4.21 17.56
N GLY A 145 -7.19 -3.05 17.10
CA GLY A 145 -5.86 -2.52 17.32
C GLY A 145 -5.87 -1.14 17.99
N SER A 146 -4.79 -0.44 17.81
CA SER A 146 -4.65 0.99 18.13
C SER A 146 -4.52 1.78 16.83
N ASN A 147 -4.98 3.02 16.83
CA ASN A 147 -4.74 3.94 15.71
C ASN A 147 -3.79 5.06 16.13
N SER A 148 -3.13 5.66 15.15
CA SER A 148 -2.19 6.75 15.36
C SER A 148 -2.13 7.65 14.13
N VAL A 149 -1.79 8.90 14.34
CA VAL A 149 -1.43 9.85 13.29
C VAL A 149 -0.05 9.58 12.68
N ALA A 150 0.74 8.69 13.30
CA ALA A 150 1.99 8.24 12.70
C ALA A 150 1.70 7.35 11.48
N SER A 151 2.54 7.43 10.46
CA SER A 151 2.42 6.60 9.26
C SER A 151 3.75 5.98 8.88
N VAL A 152 3.70 4.76 8.34
CA VAL A 152 4.87 4.10 7.76
C VAL A 152 5.23 4.78 6.45
N ILE A 153 6.51 5.15 6.30
CA ILE A 153 6.98 5.78 5.06
C ILE A 153 6.95 4.74 3.93
N THR A 154 6.00 4.92 3.04
CA THR A 154 5.62 3.95 2.01
C THR A 154 5.75 4.58 0.62
N GLN A 155 6.30 3.82 -0.32
CA GLN A 155 6.37 4.16 -1.73
C GLN A 155 5.52 3.20 -2.56
N PHE A 156 4.60 3.74 -3.35
CA PHE A 156 3.87 3.00 -4.37
C PHE A 156 4.51 3.24 -5.75
N THR A 157 4.71 2.17 -6.51
CA THR A 157 4.99 2.27 -7.95
C THR A 157 3.70 2.03 -8.69
N THR A 158 3.28 3.02 -9.44
CA THR A 158 2.05 3.00 -10.23
C THR A 158 2.36 2.96 -11.72
N THR A 159 1.45 2.41 -12.50
CA THR A 159 1.40 2.53 -13.96
C THR A 159 0.13 3.29 -14.32
N PRO A 160 0.15 4.14 -15.35
CA PRO A 160 -1.08 4.77 -15.82
C PRO A 160 -2.11 3.70 -16.17
N ALA A 161 -3.37 3.94 -15.77
CA ALA A 161 -4.46 3.09 -16.25
C ALA A 161 -4.58 3.26 -17.77
N PRO A 162 -4.89 2.19 -18.52
CA PRO A 162 -5.22 2.32 -19.93
C PRO A 162 -6.35 3.34 -20.10
N GLU A 163 -6.16 4.28 -21.01
CA GLU A 163 -7.22 5.23 -21.31
C GLU A 163 -8.47 4.48 -21.77
N PRO A 164 -9.67 4.89 -21.33
CA PRO A 164 -10.91 4.27 -21.80
C PRO A 164 -10.92 4.29 -23.32
N ALA A 165 -11.36 3.22 -23.95
CA ALA A 165 -11.45 3.08 -25.42
C ALA A 165 -12.29 4.18 -26.11
N THR A 166 -12.78 5.16 -25.38
CA THR A 166 -13.49 6.36 -25.85
C THR A 166 -12.70 7.13 -26.91
N LEU A 167 -11.38 7.23 -26.79
CA LEU A 167 -10.53 7.89 -27.81
C LEU A 167 -10.47 7.06 -29.09
N SER A 168 -10.40 5.73 -28.98
CA SER A 168 -10.45 4.83 -30.13
C SER A 168 -11.81 4.89 -30.85
N MET A 169 -12.89 4.99 -30.10
CA MET A 169 -14.25 5.13 -30.64
C MET A 169 -14.47 6.48 -31.32
N ALA A 170 -13.91 7.56 -30.79
CA ALA A 170 -13.94 8.87 -31.43
C ALA A 170 -13.18 8.86 -32.77
N GLY A 171 -12.01 8.20 -32.82
CA GLY A 171 -11.23 8.02 -34.05
C GLY A 171 -11.99 7.24 -35.12
N VAL A 172 -12.60 6.12 -34.75
CA VAL A 172 -13.41 5.29 -35.67
C VAL A 172 -14.64 6.07 -36.17
N GLY A 173 -15.30 6.81 -35.28
CA GLY A 173 -16.43 7.67 -35.63
C GLY A 173 -16.07 8.75 -36.65
N LEU A 174 -14.92 9.39 -36.48
CA LEU A 174 -14.43 10.43 -37.41
C LEU A 174 -14.12 9.87 -38.80
N VAL A 175 -13.45 8.72 -38.88
CA VAL A 175 -13.15 8.00 -40.11
C VAL A 175 -14.43 7.60 -40.85
N ALA A 176 -15.44 7.09 -40.13
CA ALA A 176 -16.73 6.74 -40.72
C ALA A 176 -17.46 7.95 -41.29
N LEU A 177 -17.38 9.09 -40.62
CA LEU A 177 -18.01 10.36 -41.07
C LEU A 177 -17.36 10.90 -42.34
N VAL A 178 -16.02 10.86 -42.42
CA VAL A 178 -15.25 11.28 -43.62
C VAL A 178 -15.54 10.34 -44.79
N ALA A 179 -15.60 9.04 -44.59
CA ALA A 179 -15.93 8.06 -45.60
C ALA A 179 -17.37 8.27 -46.16
N ARG A 180 -18.32 8.61 -45.31
CA ARG A 180 -19.70 8.90 -45.71
C ARG A 180 -19.84 10.18 -46.52
N ARG A 181 -19.03 11.22 -46.22
CA ARG A 181 -19.00 12.46 -47.02
C ARG A 181 -18.48 12.22 -48.45
N ARG A 182 -17.43 11.42 -48.60
CA ARG A 182 -16.84 11.11 -49.92
C ARG A 182 -17.81 10.33 -50.84
N ARG A 183 -18.73 9.55 -50.30
CA ARG A 183 -19.74 8.83 -51.11
C ARG A 183 -20.90 9.70 -51.61
N LYS A 184 -21.09 10.91 -51.09
CA LYS A 184 -22.15 11.82 -51.50
C LYS A 184 -21.71 12.82 -52.57
N THR A 185 -20.43 12.86 -52.90
CA THR A 185 -19.83 13.77 -53.91
C THR A 185 -19.37 13.04 -55.17
N ALA A 186 -19.66 11.76 -55.29
CA ALA A 186 -19.51 10.95 -56.52
C ALA A 186 -20.90 10.53 -57.01
#